data_7061300e0477840823572374bd333a67
#
_entry.id   7061300e0477840823572374bd333a67
#
_cell.length_a   1.000
_cell.length_b   1.000
_cell.length_c   1.000
_cell.angle_alpha   90.00
_cell.angle_beta   90.00
_cell.angle_gamma   90.00
#
_symmetry.space_group_name_H-M   'P 1'
#
loop_
_entity.id
_entity.type
_entity.pdbx_description
1 polymer ?
#
loop_
_entity_poly.entity_id
_entity_poly.type
_entity_poly.pdbx_seq_one_letter_code
_entity_poly.pdbx_strand_id
1 'polypeptide(L)'
;LGDVYKRQNMNSVPGVDMSTGSLGQGISCATGMAKAAKYLHRDDVRVYALLGDGEIEEGEVWEAFLFAAKYKLDNLCVIIDLNGLQIDGPTSEVMPTDPVDAKMRDFGFRTVTIDGHDFAQIEDAFQYFHTQTGAPTAVLMNTTKGKGVSYMENQVGWHGKAPNDEEYKIAMDELNAQLAELEAQV
;
A
#
# COMPACT_ATOMS: atom_id res chain seq x y z
N LEU A 1 -6.48 13.66 -10.83
CA LEU A 1 -6.50 12.21 -10.50
C LEU A 1 -5.13 11.54 -10.66
N GLY A 2 -4.30 11.96 -11.64
CA GLY A 2 -2.96 11.38 -11.81
C GLY A 2 -1.99 11.66 -10.67
N ASP A 3 -2.12 12.78 -9.97
CA ASP A 3 -1.24 13.15 -8.85
C ASP A 3 -1.55 12.40 -7.55
N VAL A 4 -2.77 11.95 -7.37
CA VAL A 4 -3.20 11.22 -6.16
C VAL A 4 -2.58 9.81 -6.13
N TYR A 5 -2.32 9.23 -7.28
CA TYR A 5 -1.86 7.84 -7.38
C TYR A 5 -0.35 7.67 -7.23
N LYS A 6 0.46 8.62 -7.72
CA LYS A 6 1.93 8.49 -7.75
C LYS A 6 2.67 9.40 -6.79
N ARG A 7 2.07 10.49 -6.39
CA ARG A 7 2.67 11.52 -5.54
C ARG A 7 1.61 12.04 -4.61
N GLN A 8 1.37 11.29 -3.55
CA GLN A 8 0.48 11.76 -2.50
C GLN A 8 1.00 13.09 -1.98
N ASN A 9 0.16 14.11 -2.08
CA ASN A 9 0.51 15.45 -1.62
C ASN A 9 -0.18 15.71 -0.28
N MET A 10 0.59 15.81 0.78
CA MET A 10 0.09 16.06 2.13
C MET A 10 -0.75 17.35 2.25
N ASN A 11 -0.56 18.30 1.35
CA ASN A 11 -1.35 19.54 1.35
C ASN A 11 -2.71 19.42 0.63
N SER A 12 -2.93 18.32 -0.10
CA SER A 12 -4.11 18.16 -0.96
C SER A 12 -4.96 16.93 -0.62
N VAL A 13 -4.39 15.96 0.09
CA VAL A 13 -5.07 14.70 0.41
C VAL A 13 -5.18 14.55 1.92
N PRO A 14 -6.40 14.66 2.49
CA PRO A 14 -6.62 14.43 3.91
C PRO A 14 -6.17 13.02 4.33
N GLY A 15 -5.46 12.92 5.46
CA GLY A 15 -4.93 11.64 5.97
C GLY A 15 -3.55 11.25 5.42
N VAL A 16 -2.96 12.07 4.56
CA VAL A 16 -1.57 11.91 4.13
C VAL A 16 -0.71 12.92 4.87
N ASP A 17 0.15 12.45 5.76
CA ASP A 17 1.00 13.29 6.60
C ASP A 17 2.37 13.59 5.97
N MET A 18 2.77 12.82 4.96
CA MET A 18 4.03 13.00 4.26
C MET A 18 3.90 12.71 2.76
N SER A 19 4.29 13.69 1.95
CA SER A 19 4.39 13.51 0.49
C SER A 19 5.58 12.62 0.16
N THR A 20 5.34 11.58 -0.64
CA THR A 20 6.36 10.66 -1.14
C THR A 20 6.29 10.53 -2.67
N GLY A 21 7.20 9.77 -3.29
CA GLY A 21 7.21 9.53 -4.74
C GLY A 21 8.57 9.06 -5.24
N SER A 22 9.64 9.27 -4.48
CA SER A 22 10.91 8.57 -4.67
C SER A 22 10.78 7.21 -3.98
N LEU A 23 10.67 6.16 -4.78
CA LEU A 23 10.40 4.81 -4.29
C LEU A 23 11.47 4.37 -3.27
N GLY A 24 11.04 3.68 -2.21
CA GLY A 24 11.91 3.22 -1.12
C GLY A 24 12.18 4.24 -0.02
N GLN A 25 12.17 5.56 -0.30
CA GLN A 25 12.52 6.58 0.70
C GLN A 25 11.40 6.82 1.74
N GLY A 26 10.15 6.67 1.33
CA GLY A 26 9.00 6.87 2.22
C GLY A 26 9.03 5.95 3.43
N ILE A 27 9.36 4.70 3.24
CA ILE A 27 9.43 3.71 4.33
C ILE A 27 10.57 4.04 5.32
N SER A 28 11.72 4.51 4.82
CA SER A 28 12.83 4.95 5.67
C SER A 28 12.42 6.11 6.57
N CYS A 29 11.70 7.10 6.04
CA CYS A 29 11.13 8.18 6.83
C CYS A 29 10.10 7.66 7.85
N ALA A 30 9.22 6.75 7.45
CA ALA A 30 8.20 6.16 8.32
C ALA A 30 8.82 5.40 9.50
N THR A 31 9.89 4.63 9.27
CA THR A 31 10.63 3.98 10.37
C THR A 31 11.24 4.98 11.33
N GLY A 32 11.76 6.10 10.82
CA GLY A 32 12.27 7.22 11.62
C GLY A 32 11.17 7.85 12.49
N MET A 33 10.00 8.12 11.91
CA MET A 33 8.85 8.66 12.64
C MET A 33 8.36 7.69 13.73
N ALA A 34 8.22 6.40 13.41
CA ALA A 34 7.81 5.38 14.37
C ALA A 34 8.81 5.25 15.52
N LYS A 35 10.11 5.28 15.22
CA LYS A 35 11.18 5.26 16.21
C LYS A 35 11.17 6.50 17.09
N ALA A 36 10.98 7.68 16.50
CA ALA A 36 10.90 8.94 17.24
C ALA A 36 9.71 8.96 18.20
N ALA A 37 8.53 8.49 17.77
CA ALA A 37 7.37 8.39 18.64
C ALA A 37 7.64 7.50 19.86
N LYS A 38 8.25 6.34 19.67
CA LYS A 38 8.65 5.45 20.79
C LYS A 38 9.69 6.11 21.70
N TYR A 39 10.66 6.82 21.15
CA TYR A 39 11.68 7.52 21.94
C TYR A 39 11.07 8.65 22.79
N LEU A 40 10.06 9.34 22.27
CA LEU A 40 9.34 10.41 22.94
C LEU A 40 8.19 9.93 23.83
N HIS A 41 8.05 8.60 24.02
CA HIS A 41 6.95 7.98 24.78
C HIS A 41 5.56 8.39 24.29
N ARG A 42 5.40 8.57 22.97
CA ARG A 42 4.13 8.85 22.30
C ARG A 42 3.50 7.53 21.86
N ASP A 43 2.93 6.81 22.83
CA ASP A 43 2.33 5.48 22.60
C ASP A 43 1.00 5.56 21.83
N ASP A 44 0.45 6.77 21.68
CA ASP A 44 -0.74 7.10 20.89
C ASP A 44 -0.45 7.16 19.38
N VAL A 45 0.81 7.32 18.97
CA VAL A 45 1.20 7.49 17.56
C VAL A 45 1.33 6.14 16.85
N ARG A 46 0.62 6.01 15.76
CA ARG A 46 0.75 4.90 14.80
C ARG A 46 1.21 5.45 13.45
N VAL A 47 2.11 4.75 12.80
CA VAL A 47 2.67 5.13 11.50
C VAL A 47 2.26 4.08 10.48
N TYR A 48 1.72 4.52 9.35
CA TYR A 48 1.31 3.67 8.24
C TYR A 48 2.14 4.05 7.02
N ALA A 49 2.68 3.05 6.34
CA ALA A 49 3.42 3.22 5.09
C ALA A 49 2.84 2.30 4.02
N LEU A 50 2.37 2.88 2.92
CA LEU A 50 1.86 2.13 1.77
C LEU A 50 2.94 2.07 0.69
N LEU A 51 3.30 0.85 0.29
CA LEU A 51 4.29 0.54 -0.73
C LEU A 51 3.65 -0.26 -1.86
N GLY A 52 4.16 -0.08 -3.07
CA GLY A 52 3.84 -0.98 -4.19
C GLY A 52 4.75 -2.20 -4.24
N ASP A 53 4.33 -3.25 -4.93
CA ASP A 53 5.13 -4.46 -5.14
C ASP A 53 6.40 -4.20 -5.95
N GLY A 54 6.37 -3.32 -6.94
CA GLY A 54 7.58 -2.86 -7.63
C GLY A 54 8.48 -1.96 -6.76
N GLU A 55 7.92 -1.25 -5.77
CA GLU A 55 8.69 -0.43 -4.84
C GLU A 55 9.56 -1.28 -3.91
N ILE A 56 9.08 -2.44 -3.49
CA ILE A 56 9.86 -3.32 -2.62
C ILE A 56 11.04 -4.02 -3.32
N GLU A 57 11.29 -3.76 -4.59
CA GLU A 57 12.53 -4.13 -5.28
C GLU A 57 13.71 -3.27 -4.84
N GLU A 58 13.46 -2.08 -4.32
CA GLU A 58 14.49 -1.16 -3.84
C GLU A 58 15.20 -1.70 -2.59
N GLY A 59 16.53 -1.72 -2.60
CA GLY A 59 17.34 -2.22 -1.47
C GLY A 59 17.09 -1.45 -0.17
N GLU A 60 16.87 -0.13 -0.26
CA GLU A 60 16.55 0.74 0.88
C GLU A 60 15.30 0.28 1.65
N VAL A 61 14.32 -0.31 0.97
CA VAL A 61 13.12 -0.86 1.61
C VAL A 61 13.49 -1.96 2.60
N TRP A 62 14.36 -2.88 2.19
CA TRP A 62 14.80 -4.00 3.04
C TRP A 62 15.70 -3.53 4.19
N GLU A 63 16.51 -2.50 3.98
CA GLU A 63 17.27 -1.85 5.04
C GLU A 63 16.35 -1.21 6.09
N ALA A 64 15.28 -0.54 5.64
CA ALA A 64 14.26 0.01 6.53
C ALA A 64 13.52 -1.09 7.31
N PHE A 65 13.24 -2.25 6.68
CA PHE A 65 12.62 -3.38 7.36
C PHE A 65 13.54 -3.97 8.44
N LEU A 66 14.84 -4.11 8.17
CA LEU A 66 15.82 -4.53 9.19
C LEU A 66 15.83 -3.56 10.39
N PHE A 67 15.79 -2.25 10.11
CA PHE A 67 15.72 -1.24 11.15
C PHE A 67 14.43 -1.36 11.98
N ALA A 68 13.29 -1.48 11.32
CA ALA A 68 12.00 -1.62 11.98
C ALA A 68 11.93 -2.84 12.92
N ALA A 69 12.41 -3.98 12.44
CA ALA A 69 12.48 -5.21 13.22
C ALA A 69 13.46 -5.09 14.40
N LYS A 70 14.67 -4.54 14.15
CA LYS A 70 15.68 -4.31 15.18
C LYS A 70 15.15 -3.51 16.35
N TYR A 71 14.40 -2.46 16.08
CA TYR A 71 13.85 -1.57 17.09
C TYR A 71 12.44 -1.94 17.56
N LYS A 72 11.91 -3.07 17.08
CA LYS A 72 10.58 -3.59 17.44
C LYS A 72 9.50 -2.50 17.31
N LEU A 73 9.45 -1.88 16.14
CA LEU A 73 8.53 -0.76 15.86
C LEU A 73 7.10 -1.29 15.71
N ASP A 74 6.48 -1.73 16.80
CA ASP A 74 5.12 -2.25 16.85
C ASP A 74 4.04 -1.17 16.64
N ASN A 75 4.47 0.07 16.51
CA ASN A 75 3.66 1.21 16.08
C ASN A 75 3.81 1.53 14.58
N LEU A 76 4.49 0.67 13.81
CA LEU A 76 4.61 0.75 12.35
C LEU A 76 3.80 -0.34 11.67
N CYS A 77 2.90 0.07 10.79
CA CYS A 77 2.18 -0.78 9.85
C CYS A 77 2.69 -0.53 8.44
N VAL A 78 3.28 -1.52 7.82
CA VAL A 78 3.67 -1.51 6.41
C VAL A 78 2.57 -2.19 5.61
N ILE A 79 2.03 -1.50 4.62
CA ILE A 79 1.00 -2.00 3.72
C ILE A 79 1.66 -2.20 2.37
N ILE A 80 1.58 -3.39 1.78
CA ILE A 80 2.15 -3.69 0.47
C ILE A 80 1.02 -4.03 -0.49
N ASP A 81 0.86 -3.18 -1.52
CA ASP A 81 -0.08 -3.38 -2.62
C ASP A 81 0.51 -4.39 -3.61
N LEU A 82 0.08 -5.64 -3.51
CA LEU A 82 0.50 -6.76 -4.35
C LEU A 82 -0.44 -6.88 -5.56
N ASN A 83 -0.33 -5.97 -6.51
CA ASN A 83 -1.12 -5.99 -7.74
C ASN A 83 -0.42 -6.74 -8.90
N GLY A 84 0.82 -7.17 -8.72
CA GLY A 84 1.59 -7.96 -9.67
C GLY A 84 2.12 -7.19 -10.88
N LEU A 85 1.98 -5.85 -10.91
CA LEU A 85 2.33 -5.04 -12.07
C LEU A 85 3.18 -3.82 -11.69
N GLN A 86 4.18 -3.55 -12.49
CA GLN A 86 4.99 -2.33 -12.45
C GLN A 86 5.08 -1.70 -13.85
N ILE A 87 5.81 -0.59 -13.99
CA ILE A 87 5.90 0.19 -15.25
C ILE A 87 6.30 -0.68 -16.44
N ASP A 88 7.25 -1.58 -16.24
CA ASP A 88 7.87 -2.36 -17.30
C ASP A 88 7.19 -3.71 -17.57
N GLY A 89 6.19 -4.08 -16.77
CA GLY A 89 5.45 -5.34 -16.95
C GLY A 89 5.05 -6.03 -15.64
N PRO A 90 4.75 -7.33 -15.71
CA PRO A 90 4.51 -8.14 -14.52
C PRO A 90 5.76 -8.18 -13.61
N THR A 91 5.57 -7.99 -12.30
CA THR A 91 6.68 -8.06 -11.33
C THR A 91 7.39 -9.41 -11.37
N SER A 92 6.68 -10.50 -11.67
CA SER A 92 7.25 -11.83 -11.83
C SER A 92 8.24 -11.99 -13.00
N GLU A 93 8.15 -11.09 -13.99
CA GLU A 93 9.05 -11.11 -15.19
C GLU A 93 10.13 -10.06 -15.07
N VAL A 94 9.85 -8.91 -14.46
CA VAL A 94 10.79 -7.80 -14.36
C VAL A 94 11.79 -8.04 -13.22
N MET A 95 11.28 -8.16 -11.98
CA MET A 95 12.12 -8.47 -10.81
C MET A 95 11.26 -9.15 -9.73
N PRO A 96 11.22 -10.48 -9.68
CA PRO A 96 10.36 -11.19 -8.73
C PRO A 96 10.79 -10.98 -7.27
N THR A 97 9.89 -10.45 -6.48
CA THR A 97 10.08 -10.26 -5.04
C THR A 97 9.48 -11.39 -4.20
N ASP A 98 8.69 -12.26 -4.78
CA ASP A 98 8.08 -13.41 -4.11
C ASP A 98 9.11 -14.39 -3.50
N PRO A 99 8.74 -15.11 -2.44
CA PRO A 99 7.51 -14.98 -1.63
C PRO A 99 7.60 -13.84 -0.61
N VAL A 100 6.83 -12.77 -0.82
CA VAL A 100 6.90 -11.56 0.02
C VAL A 100 6.56 -11.86 1.48
N ASP A 101 5.51 -12.64 1.72
CA ASP A 101 5.07 -13.01 3.08
C ASP A 101 6.17 -13.74 3.88
N ALA A 102 6.83 -14.74 3.28
CA ALA A 102 7.92 -15.45 3.94
C ALA A 102 9.11 -14.52 4.23
N LYS A 103 9.50 -13.70 3.26
CA LYS A 103 10.57 -12.70 3.44
C LYS A 103 10.26 -11.73 4.58
N MET A 104 9.04 -11.17 4.63
CA MET A 104 8.65 -10.26 5.70
C MET A 104 8.71 -10.92 7.07
N ARG A 105 8.26 -12.17 7.20
CA ARG A 105 8.38 -12.95 8.45
C ARG A 105 9.84 -13.17 8.84
N ASP A 106 10.69 -13.53 7.88
CA ASP A 106 12.13 -13.73 8.13
C ASP A 106 12.82 -12.42 8.55
N PHE A 107 12.33 -11.29 8.07
CA PHE A 107 12.76 -9.96 8.51
C PHE A 107 12.20 -9.57 9.91
N GLY A 108 11.36 -10.39 10.51
CA GLY A 108 10.86 -10.17 11.87
C GLY A 108 9.55 -9.40 11.95
N PHE A 109 8.79 -9.31 10.87
CA PHE A 109 7.44 -8.73 10.86
C PHE A 109 6.38 -9.75 11.22
N ARG A 110 5.28 -9.28 11.79
CA ARG A 110 4.01 -10.00 11.78
C ARG A 110 3.31 -9.73 10.46
N THR A 111 2.81 -10.78 9.81
CA THR A 111 2.20 -10.63 8.48
C THR A 111 0.72 -11.01 8.51
N VAL A 112 -0.08 -10.27 7.75
CA VAL A 112 -1.47 -10.57 7.43
C VAL A 112 -1.64 -10.41 5.92
N THR A 113 -2.18 -11.43 5.26
CA THR A 113 -2.49 -11.36 3.81
C THR A 113 -3.99 -11.29 3.63
N ILE A 114 -4.45 -10.32 2.85
CA ILE A 114 -5.87 -10.02 2.66
C ILE A 114 -6.22 -9.78 1.18
N ASP A 115 -7.48 -9.84 0.85
CA ASP A 115 -8.03 -9.22 -0.34
C ASP A 115 -8.09 -7.70 -0.11
N GLY A 116 -7.30 -6.93 -0.85
CA GLY A 116 -7.25 -5.47 -0.74
C GLY A 116 -8.48 -4.74 -1.29
N HIS A 117 -9.47 -5.47 -1.82
CA HIS A 117 -10.76 -4.94 -2.24
C HIS A 117 -11.90 -5.30 -1.29
N ASP A 118 -11.63 -6.03 -0.21
CA ASP A 118 -12.59 -6.39 0.83
C ASP A 118 -12.41 -5.48 2.06
N PHE A 119 -13.34 -4.57 2.28
CA PHE A 119 -13.28 -3.60 3.38
C PHE A 119 -13.33 -4.27 4.77
N ALA A 120 -14.02 -5.41 4.91
CA ALA A 120 -14.05 -6.13 6.18
C ALA A 120 -12.68 -6.71 6.52
N GLN A 121 -11.99 -7.31 5.54
CA GLN A 121 -10.63 -7.80 5.73
C GLN A 121 -9.62 -6.67 5.99
N ILE A 122 -9.79 -5.52 5.34
CA ILE A 122 -8.96 -4.33 5.59
C ILE A 122 -9.13 -3.86 7.05
N GLU A 123 -10.37 -3.74 7.51
CA GLU A 123 -10.67 -3.35 8.90
C GLU A 123 -10.07 -4.34 9.90
N ASP A 124 -10.28 -5.63 9.69
CA ASP A 124 -9.74 -6.69 10.54
C ASP A 124 -8.21 -6.65 10.60
N ALA A 125 -7.53 -6.40 9.47
CA ALA A 125 -6.08 -6.27 9.41
C ALA A 125 -5.56 -5.07 10.23
N PHE A 126 -6.25 -3.94 10.18
CA PHE A 126 -5.88 -2.77 10.99
C PHE A 126 -6.20 -2.98 12.47
N GLN A 127 -7.30 -3.62 12.81
CA GLN A 127 -7.60 -4.00 14.20
C GLN A 127 -6.53 -4.99 14.71
N TYR A 128 -6.13 -5.97 13.92
CA TYR A 128 -5.02 -6.85 14.24
C TYR A 128 -3.75 -6.06 14.56
N PHE A 129 -3.35 -5.14 13.67
CA PHE A 129 -2.17 -4.28 13.90
C PHE A 129 -2.25 -3.54 15.25
N HIS A 130 -3.41 -2.98 15.59
CA HIS A 130 -3.59 -2.21 16.81
C HIS A 130 -3.42 -3.06 18.10
N THR A 131 -3.59 -4.37 18.00
CA THR A 131 -3.41 -5.30 19.14
C THR A 131 -2.00 -5.89 19.25
N GLN A 132 -1.17 -5.73 18.22
CA GLN A 132 0.17 -6.32 18.19
C GLN A 132 1.18 -5.50 18.99
N THR A 133 2.13 -6.19 19.60
CA THR A 133 3.24 -5.60 20.34
C THR A 133 4.55 -6.31 20.01
N GLY A 134 5.65 -5.59 20.14
CA GLY A 134 7.00 -6.14 20.10
C GLY A 134 7.57 -6.44 18.70
N ALA A 135 6.80 -6.23 17.62
CA ALA A 135 7.26 -6.35 16.24
C ALA A 135 6.42 -5.48 15.32
N PRO A 136 6.98 -4.96 14.22
CA PRO A 136 6.21 -4.26 13.20
C PRO A 136 5.24 -5.22 12.47
N THR A 137 4.19 -4.66 11.89
CA THR A 137 3.18 -5.44 11.14
C THR A 137 3.27 -5.13 9.65
N ALA A 138 3.16 -6.14 8.81
CA ALA A 138 3.00 -6.03 7.37
C ALA A 138 1.63 -6.55 6.96
N VAL A 139 0.85 -5.71 6.27
CA VAL A 139 -0.41 -6.07 5.63
C VAL A 139 -0.16 -6.23 4.14
N LEU A 140 -0.30 -7.45 3.64
CA LEU A 140 -0.09 -7.80 2.24
C LEU A 140 -1.44 -7.82 1.54
N MET A 141 -1.70 -6.83 0.71
CA MET A 141 -2.98 -6.65 0.01
C MET A 141 -2.90 -7.21 -1.41
N ASN A 142 -3.57 -8.34 -1.67
CA ASN A 142 -3.79 -8.80 -3.02
C ASN A 142 -4.81 -7.88 -3.69
N THR A 143 -4.41 -7.19 -4.74
CA THR A 143 -5.26 -6.23 -5.44
C THR A 143 -5.25 -6.45 -6.95
N THR A 144 -6.20 -5.82 -7.62
CA THR A 144 -6.25 -5.72 -9.07
C THR A 144 -5.99 -4.28 -9.47
N LYS A 145 -4.90 -4.02 -10.17
CA LYS A 145 -4.61 -2.68 -10.69
C LYS A 145 -5.74 -2.21 -11.61
N GLY A 146 -6.26 -1.01 -11.36
CA GLY A 146 -7.37 -0.43 -12.16
C GLY A 146 -8.75 -1.04 -11.87
N LYS A 147 -8.93 -1.70 -10.73
CA LYS A 147 -10.18 -2.35 -10.31
C LYS A 147 -11.40 -1.47 -10.51
N GLY A 148 -12.44 -2.06 -11.12
CA GLY A 148 -13.74 -1.43 -11.37
C GLY A 148 -13.87 -0.74 -12.73
N VAL A 149 -12.77 -0.63 -13.50
CA VAL A 149 -12.80 -0.07 -14.86
C VAL A 149 -12.26 -1.09 -15.85
N SER A 150 -13.13 -1.62 -16.70
CA SER A 150 -12.86 -2.79 -17.54
C SER A 150 -11.60 -2.69 -18.42
N TYR A 151 -11.34 -1.52 -18.99
CA TYR A 151 -10.18 -1.30 -19.84
C TYR A 151 -8.90 -0.94 -19.06
N MET A 152 -8.98 -0.73 -17.73
CA MET A 152 -7.83 -0.44 -16.87
C MET A 152 -7.36 -1.66 -16.09
N GLU A 153 -8.26 -2.61 -15.80
CA GLU A 153 -7.93 -3.77 -14.98
C GLU A 153 -6.75 -4.56 -15.56
N ASN A 154 -5.73 -4.79 -14.72
CA ASN A 154 -4.51 -5.52 -15.06
C ASN A 154 -3.76 -4.97 -16.29
N GLN A 155 -3.90 -3.67 -16.58
CA GLN A 155 -3.22 -3.02 -17.71
C GLN A 155 -2.08 -2.11 -17.25
N VAL A 156 -0.84 -2.50 -17.55
CA VAL A 156 0.39 -1.74 -17.20
C VAL A 156 0.34 -0.32 -17.76
N GLY A 157 -0.20 -0.13 -18.96
CA GLY A 157 -0.24 1.17 -19.63
C GLY A 157 -0.96 2.28 -18.87
N TRP A 158 -1.79 1.94 -17.90
CA TRP A 158 -2.50 2.89 -17.04
C TRP A 158 -1.71 3.33 -15.81
N HIS A 159 -0.49 2.86 -15.66
CA HIS A 159 0.36 3.27 -14.54
C HIS A 159 0.67 4.79 -14.55
N GLY A 160 0.68 5.43 -15.69
CA GLY A 160 1.01 6.86 -15.81
C GLY A 160 0.24 7.62 -16.87
N LYS A 161 -0.89 7.11 -17.32
CA LYS A 161 -1.76 7.72 -18.33
C LYS A 161 -3.05 8.21 -17.67
N ALA A 162 -3.50 9.41 -18.02
CA ALA A 162 -4.86 9.87 -17.71
C ALA A 162 -5.82 9.42 -18.84
N PRO A 163 -7.08 9.07 -18.51
CA PRO A 163 -8.08 8.78 -19.53
C PRO A 163 -8.41 10.04 -20.36
N ASN A 164 -8.69 9.86 -21.64
CA ASN A 164 -9.31 10.88 -22.46
C ASN A 164 -10.82 10.98 -22.17
N ASP A 165 -11.53 11.91 -22.82
CA ASP A 165 -12.96 12.17 -22.54
C ASP A 165 -13.85 10.95 -22.81
N GLU A 166 -13.56 10.17 -23.85
CA GLU A 166 -14.31 8.95 -24.18
C GLU A 166 -14.03 7.83 -23.17
N GLU A 167 -12.76 7.61 -22.85
CA GLU A 167 -12.31 6.65 -21.85
C GLU A 167 -12.90 7.03 -20.45
N TYR A 168 -12.88 8.33 -20.12
CA TYR A 168 -13.47 8.83 -18.87
C TYR A 168 -14.96 8.53 -18.79
N LYS A 169 -15.70 8.76 -19.88
CA LYS A 169 -17.13 8.49 -19.93
C LYS A 169 -17.43 7.00 -19.69
N ILE A 170 -16.70 6.10 -20.35
CA ILE A 170 -16.86 4.66 -20.16
C ILE A 170 -16.60 4.28 -18.69
N ALA A 171 -15.50 4.77 -18.11
CA ALA A 171 -15.17 4.50 -16.71
C ALA A 171 -16.28 4.98 -15.76
N MET A 172 -16.81 6.19 -15.98
CA MET A 172 -17.88 6.73 -15.14
C MET A 172 -19.20 5.97 -15.31
N ASP A 173 -19.53 5.52 -16.50
CA ASP A 173 -20.72 4.71 -16.74
C ASP A 173 -20.62 3.35 -16.01
N GLU A 174 -19.45 2.68 -16.05
CA GLU A 174 -19.19 1.43 -15.33
C GLU A 174 -19.24 1.61 -13.80
N LEU A 175 -18.59 2.63 -13.28
CA LEU A 175 -18.55 2.90 -11.83
C LEU A 175 -19.92 3.32 -11.28
N ASN A 176 -20.69 4.12 -12.04
CA ASN A 176 -22.05 4.51 -11.64
C ASN A 176 -22.99 3.30 -11.65
N ALA A 177 -22.83 2.36 -12.58
CA ALA A 177 -23.61 1.12 -12.59
C ALA A 177 -23.33 0.28 -11.35
N GLN A 178 -22.05 0.12 -10.98
CA GLN A 178 -21.65 -0.59 -9.76
C GLN A 178 -22.16 0.10 -8.49
N LEU A 179 -22.13 1.44 -8.44
CA LEU A 179 -22.66 2.19 -7.32
C LEU A 179 -24.17 1.96 -7.16
N ALA A 180 -24.92 2.00 -8.26
CA ALA A 180 -26.39 1.76 -8.23
C ALA A 180 -26.72 0.34 -7.75
N GLU A 181 -25.91 -0.66 -8.12
CA GLU A 181 -26.08 -2.03 -7.63
C GLU A 181 -25.85 -2.14 -6.12
N LEU A 182 -24.81 -1.47 -5.60
CA LEU A 182 -24.51 -1.44 -4.17
C LEU A 182 -25.60 -0.70 -3.37
N GLU A 183 -26.07 0.44 -3.86
CA GLU A 183 -27.17 1.19 -3.23
C GLU A 183 -28.49 0.40 -3.17
N ALA A 184 -28.74 -0.48 -4.14
CA ALA A 184 -29.91 -1.34 -4.16
C ALA A 184 -29.86 -2.50 -3.15
N GLN A 185 -28.69 -2.77 -2.55
CA GLN A 185 -28.47 -3.83 -1.55
C GLN A 185 -28.60 -3.32 -0.11
N VAL A 186 -28.67 -2.02 0.08
CA VAL A 186 -28.79 -1.36 1.39
C VAL A 186 -30.24 -0.98 1.65
#